data_ff23b1bf0dbb88a64a06bde71f019b96
#
_entry.id   ff23b1bf0dbb88a64a06bde71f019b96
#
_cell.length_a   1.000
_cell.length_b   1.000
_cell.length_c   1.000
_cell.angle_alpha   90.00
_cell.angle_beta   90.00
_cell.angle_gamma   90.00
#
_symmetry.space_group_name_H-M   'P 1'
#
loop_
_entity.id
_entity.type
_entity.pdbx_description
1 polymer ?
#
loop_
_entity_poly.entity_id
_entity_poly.type
_entity_poly.pdbx_seq_one_letter_code
_entity_poly.pdbx_strand_id
1 'polypeptide(L)'
;MAVILVVNDDRDMLDVYESMLQAMGHQPITKIATHTGPETVREVGADALVVDLEAPDEAEFGLRLIQEVRQDPDLEDLPIILATAAKERVGRRRDLFEALEVPVLIKPFAIDTLEEKLRAVLDR
;
A
#
# COMPACT_ATOMS: atom_id res chain seq x y z
N MET A 1 -5.55 -9.82 -13.96
CA MET A 1 -5.87 -9.95 -12.52
C MET A 1 -4.58 -10.00 -11.71
N ALA A 2 -4.45 -9.12 -10.74
CA ALA A 2 -3.26 -9.05 -9.91
C ALA A 2 -3.60 -9.41 -8.46
N VAL A 3 -2.61 -9.96 -7.74
CA VAL A 3 -2.71 -10.20 -6.30
C VAL A 3 -2.28 -8.92 -5.60
N ILE A 4 -3.19 -8.30 -4.88
CA ILE A 4 -2.95 -7.03 -4.18
C ILE A 4 -2.98 -7.29 -2.68
N LEU A 5 -1.85 -7.09 -2.02
CA LEU A 5 -1.79 -7.16 -0.56
C LEU A 5 -2.11 -5.80 0.02
N VAL A 6 -3.10 -5.74 0.89
CA VAL A 6 -3.48 -4.50 1.59
C VAL A 6 -3.20 -4.67 3.07
N VAL A 7 -2.47 -3.73 3.65
CA VAL A 7 -2.17 -3.73 5.08
C VAL A 7 -2.76 -2.50 5.75
N ASN A 8 -3.43 -2.72 6.87
CA ASN A 8 -4.04 -1.70 7.71
C ASN A 8 -4.34 -2.35 9.06
N ASP A 9 -4.48 -1.56 10.11
CA ASP A 9 -4.88 -2.07 11.43
C ASP A 9 -6.39 -2.02 11.65
N ASP A 10 -7.13 -1.39 10.75
CA ASP A 10 -8.60 -1.30 10.82
C ASP A 10 -9.23 -2.36 9.92
N ARG A 11 -9.88 -3.35 10.52
CA ARG A 11 -10.53 -4.44 9.79
C ARG A 11 -11.65 -3.96 8.88
N ASP A 12 -12.39 -2.95 9.29
CA ASP A 12 -13.49 -2.41 8.48
C ASP A 12 -12.94 -1.79 7.19
N MET A 13 -11.81 -1.09 7.28
CA MET A 13 -11.15 -0.56 6.09
C MET A 13 -10.62 -1.66 5.19
N LEU A 14 -10.08 -2.72 5.77
CA LEU A 14 -9.62 -3.88 4.99
C LEU A 14 -10.77 -4.49 4.20
N ASP A 15 -11.95 -4.60 4.81
CA ASP A 15 -13.14 -5.12 4.13
C ASP A 15 -13.56 -4.22 2.97
N VAL A 16 -13.45 -2.91 3.14
CA VAL A 16 -13.75 -1.94 2.08
C VAL A 16 -12.79 -2.14 0.89
N TYR A 17 -11.49 -2.26 1.17
CA TYR A 17 -10.49 -2.50 0.11
C TYR A 17 -10.74 -3.82 -0.60
N GLU A 18 -11.09 -4.86 0.16
CA GLU A 18 -11.38 -6.17 -0.42
C GLU A 18 -12.50 -6.05 -1.45
N SER A 19 -13.58 -5.36 -1.09
CA SER A 19 -14.72 -5.17 -1.99
C SER A 19 -14.34 -4.33 -3.22
N MET A 20 -13.59 -3.26 -3.03
CA MET A 20 -13.16 -2.40 -4.14
C MET A 20 -12.27 -3.15 -5.13
N LEU A 21 -11.29 -3.87 -4.61
CA LEU A 21 -10.33 -4.57 -5.45
C LEU A 21 -10.97 -5.74 -6.19
N GLN A 22 -11.89 -6.45 -5.55
CA GLN A 22 -12.65 -7.49 -6.22
C GLN A 22 -13.48 -6.92 -7.38
N ALA A 23 -14.09 -5.75 -7.17
CA ALA A 23 -14.86 -5.08 -8.22
C ALA A 23 -13.98 -4.67 -9.40
N MET A 24 -12.69 -4.41 -9.16
CA MET A 24 -11.72 -4.09 -10.21
C MET A 24 -11.17 -5.33 -10.92
N GLY A 25 -11.53 -6.53 -10.47
CA GLY A 25 -11.03 -7.77 -11.04
C GLY A 25 -9.71 -8.26 -10.46
N HIS A 26 -9.27 -7.69 -9.34
CA HIS A 26 -8.07 -8.13 -8.66
C HIS A 26 -8.38 -9.12 -7.55
N GLN A 27 -7.35 -9.82 -7.09
CA GLN A 27 -7.43 -10.72 -5.94
C GLN A 27 -6.85 -10.01 -4.73
N PRO A 28 -7.70 -9.50 -3.83
CA PRO A 28 -7.20 -8.83 -2.62
C PRO A 28 -6.81 -9.85 -1.55
N ILE A 29 -5.72 -9.55 -0.86
CA ILE A 29 -5.32 -10.26 0.35
C ILE A 29 -5.11 -9.18 1.40
N THR A 30 -5.79 -9.30 2.54
CA THR A 30 -5.75 -8.29 3.60
C THR A 30 -5.02 -8.83 4.82
N LYS A 31 -4.18 -7.99 5.42
CA LYS A 31 -3.42 -8.33 6.63
C LYS A 31 -3.42 -7.16 7.59
N ILE A 32 -3.33 -7.47 8.87
CA ILE A 32 -3.17 -6.45 9.91
C ILE A 32 -1.74 -5.91 9.82
N ALA A 33 -1.61 -4.60 9.70
CA ALA A 33 -0.32 -3.95 9.43
C ALA A 33 0.74 -4.26 10.48
N THR A 34 0.36 -4.24 11.76
CA THR A 34 1.31 -4.48 12.86
C THR A 34 1.89 -5.90 12.86
N HIS A 35 1.31 -6.81 12.11
CA HIS A 35 1.74 -8.20 12.02
C HIS A 35 2.36 -8.54 10.66
N THR A 36 2.68 -7.53 9.85
CA THR A 36 3.13 -7.73 8.47
C THR A 36 4.57 -7.23 8.30
N GLY A 37 5.42 -8.10 7.78
CA GLY A 37 6.78 -7.76 7.40
C GLY A 37 7.06 -8.22 5.97
N PRO A 38 8.29 -8.06 5.49
CA PRO A 38 8.66 -8.49 4.12
C PRO A 38 8.40 -9.98 3.86
N GLU A 39 8.55 -10.83 4.88
CA GLU A 39 8.29 -12.26 4.72
C GLU A 39 6.84 -12.53 4.31
N THR A 40 5.90 -11.80 4.94
CA THR A 40 4.47 -11.94 4.61
C THR A 40 4.22 -11.54 3.16
N VAL A 41 4.86 -10.47 2.72
CA VAL A 41 4.72 -9.98 1.34
C VAL A 41 5.22 -11.05 0.36
N ARG A 42 6.35 -11.68 0.65
CA ARG A 42 6.88 -12.76 -0.18
C ARG A 42 5.97 -13.99 -0.20
N GLU A 43 5.49 -14.41 0.98
CA GLU A 43 4.63 -15.59 1.10
C GLU A 43 3.33 -15.45 0.34
N VAL A 44 2.76 -14.25 0.35
CA VAL A 44 1.51 -13.95 -0.35
C VAL A 44 1.70 -13.97 -1.86
N GLY A 45 2.90 -13.68 -2.33
CA GLY A 45 3.15 -13.57 -3.77
C GLY A 45 2.46 -12.35 -4.37
N ALA A 46 2.48 -11.24 -3.64
CA ALA A 46 1.78 -10.04 -4.07
C ALA A 46 2.39 -9.43 -5.33
N ASP A 47 1.52 -8.97 -6.21
CA ASP A 47 1.92 -8.19 -7.40
C ASP A 47 2.00 -6.70 -7.08
N ALA A 48 1.32 -6.26 -6.04
CA ALA A 48 1.39 -4.90 -5.53
C ALA A 48 1.03 -4.87 -4.04
N LEU A 49 1.52 -3.85 -3.34
CA LEU A 49 1.26 -3.64 -1.91
C LEU A 49 0.59 -2.28 -1.72
N VAL A 50 -0.53 -2.27 -1.01
CA VAL A 50 -1.19 -1.03 -0.58
C VAL A 50 -1.00 -0.92 0.93
N VAL A 51 -0.33 0.14 1.36
CA VAL A 51 -0.15 0.44 2.78
C VAL A 51 -1.10 1.57 3.13
N ASP A 52 -2.11 1.28 3.95
CA ASP A 52 -3.11 2.25 4.36
C ASP A 52 -2.86 2.65 5.81
N LEU A 53 -2.63 3.93 6.05
CA LEU A 53 -2.32 4.47 7.37
C LEU A 53 -3.46 5.36 7.86
N GLU A 54 -4.14 4.94 8.92
CA GLU A 54 -5.28 5.66 9.48
C GLU A 54 -4.89 6.65 10.57
N ALA A 55 -3.92 6.29 11.39
CA ALA A 55 -3.53 7.08 12.56
C ALA A 55 -2.11 7.60 12.45
N PRO A 56 -1.80 8.74 13.06
CA PRO A 56 -0.43 9.29 13.07
C PRO A 56 0.62 8.31 13.57
N ASP A 57 0.27 7.49 14.55
CA ASP A 57 1.19 6.51 15.14
C ASP A 57 1.56 5.39 14.17
N GLU A 58 0.70 5.13 13.20
CA GLU A 58 0.94 4.10 12.19
C GLU A 58 1.91 4.55 11.11
N ALA A 59 2.14 5.86 10.98
CA ALA A 59 2.99 6.41 9.92
C ALA A 59 4.41 5.84 9.96
N GLU A 60 4.98 5.71 11.14
CA GLU A 60 6.33 5.16 11.31
C GLU A 60 6.38 3.68 10.93
N PHE A 61 5.36 2.92 11.31
CA PHE A 61 5.27 1.52 10.96
C PHE A 61 5.14 1.33 9.45
N GLY A 62 4.27 2.11 8.82
CA GLY A 62 4.08 2.03 7.38
C GLY A 62 5.34 2.38 6.60
N LEU A 63 6.04 3.43 7.00
CA LEU A 63 7.29 3.82 6.38
C LEU A 63 8.35 2.73 6.56
N ARG A 64 8.43 2.16 7.75
CA ARG A 64 9.36 1.07 8.04
C ARG A 64 9.11 -0.13 7.14
N LEU A 65 7.86 -0.54 7.00
CA LEU A 65 7.49 -1.65 6.13
C LEU A 65 7.91 -1.36 4.68
N ILE A 66 7.62 -0.16 4.19
CA ILE A 66 7.99 0.25 2.83
C ILE A 66 9.51 0.19 2.65
N GLN A 67 10.26 0.72 3.61
CA GLN A 67 11.72 0.70 3.55
C GLN A 67 12.27 -0.72 3.57
N GLU A 68 11.73 -1.59 4.43
CA GLU A 68 12.16 -2.97 4.51
C GLU A 68 11.88 -3.73 3.20
N VAL A 69 10.72 -3.47 2.58
CA VAL A 69 10.39 -4.08 1.29
C VAL A 69 11.37 -3.61 0.21
N ARG A 70 11.68 -2.33 0.16
CA ARG A 70 12.61 -1.78 -0.84
C ARG A 70 14.05 -2.27 -0.65
N GLN A 71 14.42 -2.67 0.56
CA GLN A 71 15.74 -3.20 0.87
C GLN A 71 15.85 -4.71 0.62
N ASP A 72 14.73 -5.39 0.44
CA ASP A 72 14.71 -6.82 0.18
C ASP A 72 14.98 -7.07 -1.31
N PRO A 73 16.04 -7.81 -1.67
CA PRO A 73 16.39 -8.03 -3.09
C PRO A 73 15.27 -8.69 -3.91
N ASP A 74 14.41 -9.48 -3.26
CA ASP A 74 13.29 -10.14 -3.94
C ASP A 74 12.09 -9.23 -4.11
N LEU A 75 12.04 -8.10 -3.41
CA LEU A 75 10.87 -7.23 -3.35
C LEU A 75 11.19 -5.77 -3.73
N GLU A 76 12.42 -5.47 -4.07
CA GLU A 76 12.86 -4.08 -4.28
C GLU A 76 12.07 -3.34 -5.37
N ASP A 77 11.56 -4.07 -6.35
CA ASP A 77 10.78 -3.50 -7.46
C ASP A 77 9.27 -3.67 -7.29
N LEU A 78 8.81 -4.18 -6.15
CA LEU A 78 7.39 -4.40 -5.93
C LEU A 78 6.63 -3.07 -5.98
N PRO A 79 5.57 -2.96 -6.80
CA PRO A 79 4.74 -1.76 -6.78
C PRO A 79 4.10 -1.54 -5.41
N ILE A 80 4.23 -0.33 -4.88
CA ILE A 80 3.68 0.05 -3.58
C ILE A 80 2.88 1.34 -3.73
N ILE A 81 1.70 1.39 -3.09
CA ILE A 81 0.90 2.60 -2.97
C ILE A 81 0.70 2.88 -1.49
N LEU A 82 0.90 4.12 -1.08
CA LEU A 82 0.62 4.57 0.28
C LEU A 82 -0.69 5.37 0.28
N ALA A 83 -1.66 4.94 1.08
CA ALA A 83 -2.91 5.65 1.26
C ALA A 83 -2.96 6.24 2.67
N THR A 84 -3.25 7.52 2.79
CA THR A 84 -3.23 8.20 4.09
C THR A 84 -4.04 9.50 4.07
N ALA A 85 -4.59 9.88 5.22
CA ALA A 85 -5.23 11.19 5.41
C ALA A 85 -4.22 12.25 5.86
N ALA A 86 -3.00 11.87 6.17
CA ALA A 86 -1.98 12.76 6.73
C ALA A 86 -1.24 13.56 5.65
N LYS A 87 -1.98 14.39 4.92
CA LYS A 87 -1.47 15.17 3.79
C LYS A 87 -0.22 15.99 4.13
N GLU A 88 -0.22 16.65 5.28
CA GLU A 88 0.91 17.51 5.67
C GLU A 88 2.18 16.71 5.96
N ARG A 89 2.04 15.55 6.61
CA ARG A 89 3.18 14.69 6.91
C ARG A 89 3.79 14.14 5.64
N VAL A 90 2.95 13.73 4.71
CA VAL A 90 3.40 13.24 3.41
C VAL A 90 4.13 14.35 2.66
N GLY A 91 3.58 15.58 2.69
CA GLY A 91 4.21 16.72 2.03
C GLY A 91 5.63 16.99 2.55
N ARG A 92 5.86 16.81 3.84
CA ARG A 92 7.19 17.00 4.45
C ARG A 92 8.19 15.92 4.03
N ARG A 93 7.71 14.75 3.62
CA ARG A 93 8.54 13.61 3.22
C ARG A 93 8.39 13.26 1.75
N ARG A 94 7.95 14.23 0.95
CA ARG A 94 7.73 14.00 -0.48
C ARG A 94 8.96 13.43 -1.17
N ASP A 95 10.13 14.00 -0.90
CA ASP A 95 11.37 13.56 -1.52
C ASP A 95 11.68 12.09 -1.18
N LEU A 96 11.39 11.69 0.06
CA LEU A 96 11.61 10.33 0.50
C LEU A 96 10.70 9.35 -0.27
N PHE A 97 9.41 9.67 -0.38
CA PHE A 97 8.47 8.81 -1.09
C PHE A 97 8.79 8.74 -2.58
N GLU A 98 9.23 9.85 -3.17
CA GLU A 98 9.68 9.85 -4.56
C GLU A 98 10.91 8.96 -4.75
N ALA A 99 11.88 9.06 -3.84
CA ALA A 99 13.07 8.22 -3.88
C ALA A 99 12.74 6.74 -3.71
N LEU A 100 11.74 6.41 -2.91
CA LEU A 100 11.28 5.04 -2.70
C LEU A 100 10.33 4.57 -3.80
N GLU A 101 9.98 5.44 -4.74
CA GLU A 101 9.04 5.14 -5.83
C GLU A 101 7.68 4.68 -5.30
N VAL A 102 7.15 5.41 -4.31
CA VAL A 102 5.86 5.10 -3.70
C VAL A 102 4.87 6.23 -4.00
N PRO A 103 3.92 6.01 -4.92
CA PRO A 103 2.83 6.96 -5.12
C PRO A 103 1.99 7.08 -3.86
N VAL A 104 1.55 8.29 -3.57
CA VAL A 104 0.74 8.57 -2.39
C VAL A 104 -0.69 8.90 -2.81
N LEU A 105 -1.64 8.28 -2.14
CA LEU A 105 -3.07 8.48 -2.35
C LEU A 105 -3.64 9.14 -1.11
N ILE A 106 -4.09 10.38 -1.23
CA ILE A 106 -4.61 11.15 -0.09
C ILE A 106 -6.10 10.85 0.10
N LYS A 107 -6.48 10.50 1.32
CA LYS A 107 -7.88 10.25 1.68
C LYS A 107 -8.61 11.55 1.96
N PRO A 108 -9.90 11.65 1.64
CA PRO A 108 -10.69 10.67 0.90
C PRO A 108 -10.37 10.68 -0.59
N PHE A 109 -10.49 9.52 -1.23
CA PHE A 109 -10.24 9.40 -2.67
C PHE A 109 -11.38 8.61 -3.32
N ALA A 110 -11.52 8.79 -4.64
CA ALA A 110 -12.50 8.04 -5.42
C ALA A 110 -11.93 6.66 -5.79
N ILE A 111 -12.81 5.68 -5.95
CA ILE A 111 -12.42 4.34 -6.39
C ILE A 111 -11.64 4.42 -7.71
N ASP A 112 -12.08 5.29 -8.63
CA ASP A 112 -11.42 5.48 -9.91
C ASP A 112 -9.97 5.93 -9.76
N THR A 113 -9.69 6.76 -8.75
CA THR A 113 -8.32 7.24 -8.50
C THR A 113 -7.43 6.09 -8.03
N LEU A 114 -7.94 5.22 -7.17
CA LEU A 114 -7.21 4.03 -6.73
C LEU A 114 -6.94 3.11 -7.92
N GLU A 115 -7.95 2.89 -8.77
CA GLU A 115 -7.81 2.05 -9.96
C GLU A 115 -6.74 2.58 -10.90
N GLU A 116 -6.73 3.89 -11.15
CA GLU A 116 -5.74 4.53 -12.02
C GLU A 116 -4.32 4.36 -11.46
N LYS A 117 -4.15 4.55 -10.16
CA LYS A 117 -2.83 4.40 -9.54
C LYS A 117 -2.34 2.96 -9.57
N LEU A 118 -3.24 2.01 -9.31
CA LEU A 118 -2.88 0.60 -9.41
C LEU A 118 -2.48 0.22 -10.83
N ARG A 119 -3.24 0.67 -11.80
CA ARG A 119 -2.93 0.39 -13.21
C ARG A 119 -1.56 0.96 -13.57
N ALA A 120 -1.27 2.18 -13.14
CA ALA A 120 0.00 2.83 -13.43
C ALA A 120 1.19 2.08 -12.83
N VAL A 121 1.08 1.61 -11.58
CA VAL A 121 2.19 0.91 -10.93
C VAL A 121 2.34 -0.53 -11.41
N LEU A 122 1.24 -1.18 -11.79
CA LEU A 122 1.28 -2.57 -12.28
C LEU A 122 1.82 -2.66 -13.71
N ASP A 123 1.68 -1.60 -14.49
CA ASP A 123 2.11 -1.56 -15.89
C ASP A 123 3.56 -1.11 -16.07
N ARG A 124 4.30 -0.92 -15.01
CA ARG A 124 5.71 -0.52 -15.08
C ARG A 124 6.60 -1.61 -15.63
#